data_835edc74282d5b6bcdc8252c1a5c8eaf
#
_entry.id   835edc74282d5b6bcdc8252c1a5c8eaf
#
_cell.length_a   1.000
_cell.length_b   1.000
_cell.length_c   1.000
_cell.angle_alpha   90.00
_cell.angle_beta   90.00
_cell.angle_gamma   90.00
#
_symmetry.space_group_name_H-M   'P 1'
#
loop_
_entity.id
_entity.type
_entity.pdbx_description
1 polymer ?
#
loop_
_entity_poly.entity_id
_entity_poly.type
_entity_poly.pdbx_seq_one_letter_code
_entity_poly.pdbx_strand_id
1 'polypeptide(L)'
;DSKSKTKAYALFDSSFINNIEVGTSKGLQQIHAYLFGGLYDFAGQIRQKNISKGGFQFAASRFLGETLKQIEAMPETTLDEIVNKYVEMNLAHPFMEGNGRSTRIWLDLILKKRLKKCVDWSKISKRDYMNAMMLSPTKSSVIKALLKKALTTKINDRAMFMKGIDYSY
;
A
#
# COMPACT_ATOMS: atom_id res chain seq x y z
N ASP A 1 14.52 4.20 -3.17
CA ASP A 1 15.40 5.29 -3.58
C ASP A 1 15.19 6.54 -2.70
N SER A 2 16.23 7.38 -2.61
CA SER A 2 16.22 8.54 -1.70
C SER A 2 15.25 9.64 -2.13
N LYS A 3 14.99 9.78 -3.43
CA LYS A 3 14.08 10.82 -3.95
C LYS A 3 12.63 10.51 -3.59
N SER A 4 12.20 9.26 -3.71
CA SER A 4 10.85 8.88 -3.33
C SER A 4 10.64 8.94 -1.82
N LYS A 5 11.67 8.68 -1.01
CA LYS A 5 11.62 8.90 0.44
C LYS A 5 11.39 10.37 0.78
N THR A 6 12.13 11.26 0.16
CA THR A 6 11.97 12.70 0.35
C THR A 6 10.55 13.14 -0.02
N LYS A 7 10.01 12.62 -1.12
CA LYS A 7 8.63 12.89 -1.55
C LYS A 7 7.61 12.37 -0.54
N ALA A 8 7.86 11.19 0.04
CA ALA A 8 6.96 10.61 1.05
C ALA A 8 6.92 11.48 2.31
N TYR A 9 8.07 12.00 2.75
CA TYR A 9 8.12 12.93 3.87
C TYR A 9 7.35 14.22 3.54
N ALA A 10 7.56 14.77 2.36
CA ALA A 10 6.83 15.95 1.90
C ALA A 10 5.32 15.70 1.82
N LEU A 11 4.90 14.51 1.44
CA LEU A 11 3.48 14.14 1.41
C LEU A 11 2.86 14.25 2.79
N PHE A 12 3.52 13.72 3.82
CA PHE A 12 3.03 13.84 5.19
C PHE A 12 2.96 15.29 5.66
N ASP A 13 3.98 16.09 5.34
CA ASP A 13 4.09 17.48 5.78
C ASP A 13 3.14 18.41 5.02
N SER A 14 2.61 17.99 3.87
CA SER A 14 1.71 18.79 3.04
C SER A 14 0.25 18.51 3.38
N SER A 15 -0.61 19.45 3.04
CA SER A 15 -2.06 19.25 3.14
C SER A 15 -2.60 18.28 2.08
N PHE A 16 -1.82 17.94 1.06
CA PHE A 16 -2.24 17.07 -0.02
C PHE A 16 -2.66 15.68 0.47
N ILE A 17 -2.00 15.17 1.53
CA ILE A 17 -2.33 13.87 2.09
C ILE A 17 -3.81 13.79 2.52
N ASN A 18 -4.39 14.92 2.94
CA ASN A 18 -5.78 14.98 3.35
C ASN A 18 -6.76 14.99 2.17
N ASN A 19 -6.24 15.20 0.95
CA ASN A 19 -7.04 15.23 -0.28
C ASN A 19 -6.97 13.92 -1.07
N ILE A 20 -6.21 12.95 -0.57
CA ILE A 20 -6.13 11.63 -1.22
C ILE A 20 -7.44 10.89 -0.98
N GLU A 21 -7.98 10.32 -2.05
CA GLU A 21 -9.20 9.52 -1.99
C GLU A 21 -8.89 8.17 -1.34
N VAL A 22 -9.45 7.95 -0.15
CA VAL A 22 -9.11 6.77 0.67
C VAL A 22 -9.79 5.51 0.14
N GLY A 23 -9.03 4.44 -0.01
CA GLY A 23 -9.56 3.11 -0.32
C GLY A 23 -9.91 2.87 -1.78
N THR A 24 -9.56 3.77 -2.68
CA THR A 24 -9.85 3.65 -4.12
C THR A 24 -8.58 3.49 -4.93
N SER A 25 -8.70 3.01 -6.16
CA SER A 25 -7.57 2.96 -7.09
C SER A 25 -7.09 4.35 -7.46
N LYS A 26 -8.01 5.32 -7.57
CA LYS A 26 -7.65 6.72 -7.78
C LYS A 26 -6.77 7.25 -6.66
N GLY A 27 -7.12 6.95 -5.41
CA GLY A 27 -6.30 7.35 -4.26
C GLY A 27 -4.91 6.73 -4.31
N LEU A 28 -4.81 5.46 -4.69
CA LEU A 28 -3.52 4.81 -4.85
C LEU A 28 -2.71 5.47 -5.99
N GLN A 29 -3.34 5.82 -7.09
CA GLN A 29 -2.70 6.55 -8.18
C GLN A 29 -2.21 7.94 -7.74
N GLN A 30 -2.98 8.64 -6.90
CA GLN A 30 -2.58 9.93 -6.33
C GLN A 30 -1.32 9.79 -5.46
N ILE A 31 -1.25 8.76 -4.64
CA ILE A 31 -0.07 8.47 -3.81
C ILE A 31 1.13 8.19 -4.72
N HIS A 32 0.98 7.30 -5.68
CA HIS A 32 2.06 6.92 -6.60
C HIS A 32 2.56 8.11 -7.40
N ALA A 33 1.65 8.91 -7.94
CA ALA A 33 2.00 10.11 -8.69
C ALA A 33 2.80 11.10 -7.83
N TYR A 34 2.43 11.26 -6.57
CA TYR A 34 3.14 12.16 -5.66
C TYR A 34 4.56 11.66 -5.37
N LEU A 35 4.70 10.37 -5.06
CA LEU A 35 6.00 9.78 -4.69
C LEU A 35 6.96 9.71 -5.87
N PHE A 36 6.47 9.42 -7.05
CA PHE A 36 7.30 9.07 -8.20
C PHE A 36 7.22 10.06 -9.36
N GLY A 37 6.44 11.13 -9.22
CA GLY A 37 6.40 12.22 -10.19
C GLY A 37 7.79 12.84 -10.36
N GLY A 38 8.25 12.92 -11.61
CA GLY A 38 9.60 13.36 -11.92
C GLY A 38 10.66 12.28 -11.82
N LEU A 39 10.33 11.09 -11.29
CA LEU A 39 11.24 9.93 -11.24
C LEU A 39 10.94 8.93 -12.35
N TYR A 40 9.66 8.69 -12.59
CA TYR A 40 9.19 7.76 -13.60
C TYR A 40 8.17 8.45 -14.50
N ASP A 41 8.27 8.21 -15.80
CA ASP A 41 7.31 8.72 -16.78
C ASP A 41 5.90 8.16 -16.53
N PHE A 42 5.82 6.97 -15.94
CA PHE A 42 4.56 6.29 -15.65
C PHE A 42 3.99 6.61 -14.27
N ALA A 43 4.51 7.61 -13.56
CA ALA A 43 4.04 7.94 -12.21
C ALA A 43 2.51 8.16 -12.19
N GLY A 44 1.82 7.42 -11.33
CA GLY A 44 0.36 7.47 -11.20
C GLY A 44 -0.42 6.74 -12.28
N GLN A 45 0.25 6.06 -13.22
CA GLN A 45 -0.40 5.39 -14.35
C GLN A 45 -0.47 3.88 -14.13
N ILE A 46 -1.64 3.30 -14.38
CA ILE A 46 -1.84 1.86 -14.32
C ILE A 46 -1.07 1.20 -15.47
N ARG A 47 -0.33 0.14 -15.16
CA ARG A 47 0.49 -0.57 -16.15
C ARG A 47 -0.35 -1.22 -17.24
N GLN A 48 0.25 -1.33 -18.42
CA GLN A 48 -0.34 -2.00 -19.58
C GLN A 48 0.43 -3.26 -19.95
N LYS A 49 1.40 -3.67 -19.13
CA LYS A 49 2.22 -4.87 -19.36
C LYS A 49 2.08 -5.82 -18.18
N ASN A 50 2.20 -7.11 -18.47
CA ASN A 50 2.27 -8.13 -17.41
C ASN A 50 3.62 -8.04 -16.72
N ILE A 51 3.62 -8.23 -15.41
CA ILE A 51 4.82 -8.21 -14.58
C ILE A 51 4.86 -9.42 -13.64
N SER A 52 6.06 -9.82 -13.31
CA SER A 52 6.29 -10.88 -12.33
C SER A 52 7.50 -10.54 -11.47
N LYS A 53 7.62 -11.16 -10.31
CA LYS A 53 8.74 -10.95 -9.41
C LYS A 53 9.04 -12.27 -8.69
N GLY A 54 10.28 -12.76 -8.80
CA GLY A 54 10.68 -13.99 -8.15
C GLY A 54 9.83 -15.21 -8.52
N GLY A 55 9.39 -15.28 -9.78
CA GLY A 55 8.53 -16.36 -10.26
C GLY A 55 7.05 -16.18 -9.95
N PHE A 56 6.68 -15.15 -9.20
CA PHE A 56 5.28 -14.84 -8.89
C PHE A 56 4.70 -13.91 -9.96
N GLN A 57 3.58 -14.33 -10.56
CA GLN A 57 2.85 -13.54 -11.56
C GLN A 57 1.76 -12.72 -10.89
N PHE A 58 1.81 -11.40 -11.12
CA PHE A 58 0.75 -10.49 -10.66
C PHE A 58 -0.44 -10.52 -11.65
N ALA A 59 -1.51 -9.80 -11.31
CA ALA A 59 -2.70 -9.77 -12.14
C ALA A 59 -2.39 -9.41 -13.59
N ALA A 60 -3.07 -10.05 -14.54
CA ALA A 60 -2.90 -9.78 -15.95
C ALA A 60 -3.32 -8.35 -16.27
N SER A 61 -2.48 -7.62 -17.00
CA SER A 61 -2.70 -6.20 -17.29
C SER A 61 -4.02 -5.92 -18.01
N ARG A 62 -4.45 -6.82 -18.89
CA ARG A 62 -5.69 -6.66 -19.63
C ARG A 62 -6.94 -6.70 -18.75
N PHE A 63 -6.85 -7.28 -17.55
CA PHE A 63 -7.96 -7.35 -16.61
C PHE A 63 -7.83 -6.39 -15.44
N LEU A 64 -6.76 -5.58 -15.40
CA LEU A 64 -6.51 -4.69 -14.26
C LEU A 64 -7.64 -3.71 -14.00
N GLY A 65 -8.22 -3.13 -15.04
CA GLY A 65 -9.32 -2.19 -14.88
C GLY A 65 -10.49 -2.80 -14.11
N GLU A 66 -10.89 -4.01 -14.48
CA GLU A 66 -11.97 -4.73 -13.81
C GLU A 66 -11.55 -5.18 -12.41
N THR A 67 -10.33 -5.70 -12.26
CA THR A 67 -9.78 -6.12 -10.99
C THR A 67 -9.78 -4.96 -9.99
N LEU A 68 -9.35 -3.77 -10.40
CA LEU A 68 -9.32 -2.60 -9.53
C LEU A 68 -10.71 -2.15 -9.11
N LYS A 69 -11.71 -2.24 -10.00
CA LYS A 69 -13.11 -1.96 -9.64
C LYS A 69 -13.62 -2.93 -8.57
N GLN A 70 -13.29 -4.20 -8.71
CA GLN A 70 -13.67 -5.21 -7.72
C GLN A 70 -13.02 -4.95 -6.36
N ILE A 71 -11.74 -4.57 -6.36
CA ILE A 71 -11.02 -4.24 -5.11
C ILE A 71 -11.65 -3.01 -4.45
N GLU A 72 -11.97 -1.97 -5.20
CA GLU A 72 -12.63 -0.79 -4.66
C GLU A 72 -13.95 -1.12 -3.97
N ALA A 73 -14.70 -2.08 -4.53
CA ALA A 73 -15.99 -2.49 -4.00
C ALA A 73 -15.87 -3.36 -2.73
N MET A 74 -14.68 -3.88 -2.42
CA MET A 74 -14.48 -4.69 -1.22
C MET A 74 -14.72 -3.86 0.05
N PRO A 75 -15.34 -4.46 1.09
CA PRO A 75 -15.58 -3.75 2.34
C PRO A 75 -14.28 -3.40 3.07
N GLU A 76 -14.32 -2.32 3.85
CA GLU A 76 -13.17 -1.81 4.59
C GLU A 76 -13.57 -1.29 5.98
N THR A 77 -14.50 -1.95 6.66
CA THR A 77 -14.98 -1.50 7.97
C THR A 77 -14.30 -2.20 9.15
N THR A 78 -13.82 -3.40 8.96
CA THR A 78 -13.08 -4.16 9.99
C THR A 78 -11.62 -4.34 9.59
N LEU A 79 -10.78 -4.66 10.57
CA LEU A 79 -9.36 -4.95 10.28
C LEU A 79 -9.22 -6.09 9.27
N ASP A 80 -9.95 -7.17 9.45
CA ASP A 80 -9.92 -8.31 8.53
C ASP A 80 -10.29 -7.90 7.10
N GLU A 81 -11.33 -7.11 6.95
CA GLU A 81 -11.76 -6.61 5.64
C GLU A 81 -10.70 -5.73 5.00
N ILE A 82 -10.13 -4.81 5.77
CA ILE A 82 -9.10 -3.91 5.29
C ILE A 82 -7.87 -4.68 4.84
N VAL A 83 -7.44 -5.69 5.60
CA VAL A 83 -6.29 -6.51 5.23
C VAL A 83 -6.59 -7.36 3.99
N ASN A 84 -7.78 -7.93 3.87
CA ASN A 84 -8.20 -8.64 2.66
C ASN A 84 -8.09 -7.73 1.43
N LYS A 85 -8.57 -6.51 1.55
CA LYS A 85 -8.50 -5.52 0.48
C LYS A 85 -7.06 -5.17 0.12
N TYR A 86 -6.20 -5.02 1.12
CA TYR A 86 -4.77 -4.78 0.94
C TYR A 86 -4.09 -5.94 0.21
N VAL A 87 -4.38 -7.17 0.61
CA VAL A 87 -3.84 -8.39 -0.04
C VAL A 87 -4.21 -8.41 -1.52
N GLU A 88 -5.46 -8.13 -1.85
CA GLU A 88 -5.91 -8.11 -3.24
C GLU A 88 -5.23 -6.99 -4.04
N MET A 89 -5.01 -5.82 -3.44
CA MET A 89 -4.29 -4.74 -4.11
C MET A 89 -2.82 -5.11 -4.33
N ASN A 90 -2.20 -5.81 -3.40
CA ASN A 90 -0.84 -6.33 -3.57
C ASN A 90 -0.76 -7.34 -4.73
N LEU A 91 -1.76 -8.21 -4.87
CA LEU A 91 -1.84 -9.15 -5.99
C LEU A 91 -2.06 -8.43 -7.33
N ALA A 92 -2.86 -7.39 -7.33
CA ALA A 92 -3.09 -6.57 -8.51
C ALA A 92 -1.79 -5.91 -8.99
N HIS A 93 -1.00 -5.37 -8.07
CA HIS A 93 0.30 -4.76 -8.35
C HIS A 93 0.20 -3.81 -9.56
N PRO A 94 -0.57 -2.71 -9.42
CA PRO A 94 -1.06 -2.00 -10.60
C PRO A 94 -0.04 -1.13 -11.33
N PHE A 95 1.15 -0.90 -10.76
CA PHE A 95 2.18 -0.06 -11.39
C PHE A 95 3.38 -0.88 -11.86
N MET A 96 4.14 -0.34 -12.78
CA MET A 96 5.36 -1.01 -13.25
C MET A 96 6.42 -1.11 -12.14
N GLU A 97 6.52 -0.08 -11.30
CA GLU A 97 7.44 -0.01 -10.16
C GLU A 97 6.79 0.81 -9.04
N GLY A 98 7.29 0.69 -7.81
CA GLY A 98 6.84 1.52 -6.70
C GLY A 98 5.54 1.06 -6.03
N ASN A 99 5.09 -0.16 -6.31
CA ASN A 99 3.86 -0.69 -5.74
C ASN A 99 3.91 -0.83 -4.22
N GLY A 100 4.99 -1.37 -3.67
CA GLY A 100 5.09 -1.66 -2.24
C GLY A 100 4.90 -0.42 -1.37
N ARG A 101 5.69 0.61 -1.59
CA ARG A 101 5.62 1.84 -0.80
C ARG A 101 4.27 2.53 -0.96
N SER A 102 3.78 2.65 -2.18
CA SER A 102 2.49 3.28 -2.45
C SER A 102 1.34 2.55 -1.78
N THR A 103 1.34 1.22 -1.88
CA THR A 103 0.25 0.39 -1.35
C THR A 103 0.26 0.38 0.19
N ARG A 104 1.44 0.42 0.82
CA ARG A 104 1.51 0.52 2.29
C ARG A 104 0.98 1.86 2.81
N ILE A 105 1.29 2.96 2.14
CA ILE A 105 0.69 4.26 2.50
C ILE A 105 -0.83 4.21 2.31
N TRP A 106 -1.29 3.62 1.22
CA TRP A 106 -2.72 3.44 0.93
C TRP A 106 -3.43 2.65 2.05
N LEU A 107 -2.81 1.56 2.51
CA LEU A 107 -3.31 0.77 3.65
C LEU A 107 -3.43 1.63 4.90
N ASP A 108 -2.37 2.38 5.24
CA ASP A 108 -2.37 3.22 6.45
C ASP A 108 -3.43 4.33 6.40
N LEU A 109 -3.72 4.87 5.22
CA LEU A 109 -4.80 5.85 5.08
C LEU A 109 -6.18 5.23 5.32
N ILE A 110 -6.41 4.01 4.86
CA ILE A 110 -7.66 3.28 5.13
C ILE A 110 -7.79 3.01 6.63
N LEU A 111 -6.74 2.49 7.26
CA LEU A 111 -6.72 2.19 8.69
C LEU A 111 -6.98 3.45 9.52
N LYS A 112 -6.35 4.56 9.16
CA LYS A 112 -6.54 5.84 9.84
C LYS A 112 -7.99 6.30 9.77
N LYS A 113 -8.58 6.25 8.59
CA LYS A 113 -9.97 6.70 8.38
C LYS A 113 -10.97 5.82 9.10
N ARG A 114 -10.81 4.50 9.01
CA ARG A 114 -11.82 3.54 9.50
C ARG A 114 -11.63 3.17 10.96
N LEU A 115 -10.39 2.97 11.41
CA LEU A 115 -10.08 2.42 12.73
C LEU A 115 -9.31 3.39 13.64
N LYS A 116 -8.92 4.56 13.14
CA LYS A 116 -8.06 5.51 13.87
C LYS A 116 -6.74 4.86 14.29
N LYS A 117 -6.17 4.04 13.43
CA LYS A 117 -4.90 3.33 13.66
C LYS A 117 -4.05 3.39 12.41
N CYS A 118 -2.77 3.08 12.55
CA CYS A 118 -1.85 2.83 11.45
C CYS A 118 -0.88 1.73 11.86
N VAL A 119 -0.06 1.28 10.92
CA VAL A 119 0.91 0.22 11.19
C VAL A 119 2.23 0.84 11.64
N ASP A 120 2.79 0.34 12.73
CA ASP A 120 4.19 0.59 13.08
C ASP A 120 5.05 -0.44 12.33
N TRP A 121 5.50 -0.06 11.13
CA TRP A 121 6.24 -0.96 10.26
C TRP A 121 7.59 -1.41 10.85
N SER A 122 8.11 -0.68 11.85
CA SER A 122 9.34 -1.09 12.54
C SER A 122 9.18 -2.38 13.37
N LYS A 123 7.93 -2.77 13.66
CA LYS A 123 7.63 -4.00 14.41
C LYS A 123 7.56 -5.25 13.53
N ILE A 124 7.68 -5.11 12.22
CA ILE A 124 7.60 -6.24 11.29
C ILE A 124 8.92 -6.33 10.54
N SER A 125 9.62 -7.46 10.66
CA SER A 125 10.84 -7.68 9.91
C SER A 125 10.53 -7.87 8.42
N LYS A 126 11.49 -7.52 7.56
CA LYS A 126 11.37 -7.74 6.12
C LYS A 126 11.05 -9.20 5.81
N ARG A 127 11.78 -10.13 6.45
CA ARG A 127 11.59 -11.56 6.23
C ARG A 127 10.16 -12.00 6.58
N ASP A 128 9.67 -11.60 7.75
CA ASP A 128 8.32 -11.99 8.18
C ASP A 128 7.25 -11.40 7.28
N TYR A 129 7.42 -10.13 6.90
CA TYR A 129 6.49 -9.47 5.98
C TYR A 129 6.45 -10.18 4.63
N MET A 130 7.61 -10.43 4.02
CA MET A 130 7.67 -11.06 2.71
C MET A 130 7.08 -12.46 2.73
N ASN A 131 7.40 -13.26 3.75
CA ASN A 131 6.84 -14.60 3.90
C ASN A 131 5.32 -14.56 4.06
N ALA A 132 4.81 -13.65 4.90
CA ALA A 132 3.38 -13.50 5.12
C ALA A 132 2.64 -13.07 3.85
N MET A 133 3.22 -12.16 3.07
CA MET A 133 2.62 -11.70 1.81
C MET A 133 2.67 -12.78 0.73
N MET A 134 3.71 -13.59 0.67
CA MET A 134 3.77 -14.74 -0.25
C MET A 134 2.68 -15.76 0.06
N LEU A 135 2.36 -15.96 1.33
CA LEU A 135 1.28 -16.87 1.76
C LEU A 135 -0.11 -16.26 1.58
N SER A 136 -0.21 -14.93 1.56
CA SER A 136 -1.49 -14.23 1.68
C SER A 136 -2.55 -14.60 0.62
N PRO A 137 -2.20 -14.94 -0.63
CA PRO A 137 -3.23 -15.35 -1.60
C PRO A 137 -4.03 -16.58 -1.19
N THR A 138 -3.40 -17.52 -0.48
CA THR A 138 -4.02 -18.76 -0.04
C THR A 138 -4.27 -18.79 1.46
N LYS A 139 -3.47 -18.07 2.26
CA LYS A 139 -3.57 -18.04 3.72
C LYS A 139 -3.26 -16.62 4.23
N SER A 140 -4.28 -15.82 4.41
CA SER A 140 -4.13 -14.43 4.87
C SER A 140 -3.98 -14.28 6.38
N SER A 141 -4.17 -15.35 7.16
CA SER A 141 -4.11 -15.29 8.63
C SER A 141 -2.76 -14.81 9.15
N VAL A 142 -1.67 -15.13 8.46
CA VAL A 142 -0.32 -14.74 8.88
C VAL A 142 -0.12 -13.24 8.77
N ILE A 143 -0.42 -12.64 7.61
CA ILE A 143 -0.27 -11.20 7.45
C ILE A 143 -1.26 -10.44 8.36
N LYS A 144 -2.46 -10.95 8.56
CA LYS A 144 -3.45 -10.35 9.49
C LYS A 144 -2.90 -10.29 10.91
N ALA A 145 -2.28 -11.37 11.38
CA ALA A 145 -1.70 -11.43 12.72
C ALA A 145 -0.52 -10.45 12.86
N LEU A 146 0.37 -10.39 11.87
CA LEU A 146 1.50 -9.47 11.89
C LEU A 146 1.05 -8.01 11.94
N LEU A 147 0.11 -7.63 11.09
CA LEU A 147 -0.41 -6.27 11.05
C LEU A 147 -1.15 -5.91 12.33
N LYS A 148 -1.96 -6.82 12.85
CA LYS A 148 -2.70 -6.60 14.11
C LYS A 148 -1.77 -6.27 15.27
N LYS A 149 -0.68 -7.01 15.43
CA LYS A 149 0.31 -6.78 16.48
C LYS A 149 1.06 -5.45 16.31
N ALA A 150 1.18 -4.97 15.08
CA ALA A 150 1.93 -3.76 14.78
C ALA A 150 1.07 -2.50 14.77
N LEU A 151 -0.24 -2.60 15.00
CA LEU A 151 -1.12 -1.43 15.00
C LEU A 151 -0.76 -0.46 16.13
N THR A 152 -0.86 0.82 15.83
CA THR A 152 -0.65 1.91 16.79
C THR A 152 -1.72 2.98 16.60
N THR A 153 -1.97 3.76 17.65
CA THR A 153 -2.88 4.92 17.60
C THR A 153 -2.18 6.22 17.19
N LYS A 154 -0.88 6.18 16.94
CA LYS A 154 -0.07 7.37 16.57
C LYS A 154 -0.28 7.75 15.10
N ILE A 155 -1.50 8.08 14.74
CA ILE A 155 -1.90 8.33 13.34
C ILE A 155 -1.52 9.72 12.81
N ASN A 156 -1.23 10.67 13.71
CA ASN A 156 -0.81 12.02 13.34
C ASN A 156 0.64 12.30 13.77
N ASP A 157 1.42 11.26 13.98
CA ASP A 157 2.78 11.34 14.48
C ASP A 157 3.74 11.24 13.29
N ARG A 158 4.52 12.31 13.08
CA ARG A 158 5.47 12.39 11.97
C ARG A 158 6.54 11.30 12.06
N ALA A 159 7.05 11.06 13.27
CA ALA A 159 8.08 10.02 13.46
C ALA A 159 7.54 8.63 13.13
N MET A 160 6.28 8.35 13.44
CA MET A 160 5.65 7.08 13.10
C MET A 160 5.51 6.92 11.58
N PHE A 161 5.09 7.97 10.89
CA PHE A 161 5.01 7.96 9.42
C PHE A 161 6.40 7.73 8.79
N MET A 162 7.43 8.40 9.32
CA MET A 162 8.81 8.22 8.84
C MET A 162 9.31 6.79 9.00
N LYS A 163 8.93 6.12 10.10
CA LYS A 163 9.25 4.70 10.28
C LYS A 163 8.70 3.87 9.11
N GLY A 164 7.46 4.12 8.71
CA GLY A 164 6.85 3.42 7.58
C GLY A 164 7.63 3.59 6.28
N ILE A 165 8.21 4.77 6.07
CA ILE A 165 9.03 5.04 4.89
C ILE A 165 10.41 4.36 5.02
N ASP A 166 11.04 4.46 6.17
CA ASP A 166 12.38 3.91 6.40
C ASP A 166 12.39 2.39 6.40
N TYR A 167 11.33 1.75 6.88
CA TYR A 167 11.18 0.30 6.95
C TYR A 167 10.39 -0.25 5.74
N SER A 168 10.37 0.45 4.61
CA SER A 168 9.72 -0.07 3.42
C SER A 168 10.57 -1.16 2.75
N TYR A 169 9.91 -2.20 2.32
CA TYR A 169 10.52 -3.42 1.79
C TYR A 169 10.52 -3.51 0.28
#